data_a325b4056339f4bdef2f74b48fd8890a
#
_entry.id   a325b4056339f4bdef2f74b48fd8890a
#
_cell.length_a   1.000
_cell.length_b   1.000
_cell.length_c   1.000
_cell.angle_alpha   90.00
_cell.angle_beta   90.00
_cell.angle_gamma   90.00
#
_symmetry.space_group_name_H-M   'P 1'
#
loop_
_entity.id
_entity.type
_entity.pdbx_description
1 polymer ?
#
loop_
_entity_poly.entity_id
_entity_poly.type
_entity_poly.pdbx_seq_one_letter_code
_entity_poly.pdbx_strand_id
1 'polypeptide(L)'
;MAPRAPLACVGATSTVRFSEDEMTKTSISRRRPTAVLALLFCAIVAAVSPALAERLQLSDNLVDLRSAQGREWFLESEAREAYWPLSSEFVTQKNGSFCGVATLAMLLNALDIPAPAGGEGQGSFSQDNLFSEKTEAVVKQESILRRGMTLDEFGGLVASFGLEAKVVHAAQSSLAEFRASAIEQLSRKRRHVVVNYQRAALGQTRSGHISPLAAYDAKTDRFLLLDVARYKYPPVWVAAAELFDAMSTIDAGNDGRSRGYVLIGPQAGIGEK
;
A
#
# COMPACT_ATOMS: atom_id res chain seq x y z
N MET A 1 -41.48 -10.01 -44.54
CA MET A 1 -40.73 -10.36 -45.76
C MET A 1 -39.68 -11.38 -45.43
N ALA A 2 -39.69 -12.46 -46.12
CA ALA A 2 -39.30 -13.81 -45.95
C ALA A 2 -37.89 -14.11 -45.39
N PRO A 3 -37.75 -15.32 -44.84
CA PRO A 3 -36.51 -15.85 -44.25
C PRO A 3 -35.64 -16.56 -45.28
N ARG A 4 -34.36 -16.79 -44.99
CA ARG A 4 -33.58 -17.76 -45.70
C ARG A 4 -32.92 -18.76 -44.71
N ALA A 5 -33.22 -20.02 -45.03
CA ALA A 5 -32.84 -21.24 -44.39
C ALA A 5 -31.46 -21.78 -44.90
N PRO A 6 -31.00 -22.91 -44.37
CA PRO A 6 -29.58 -23.26 -44.21
C PRO A 6 -29.03 -24.12 -45.39
N LEU A 7 -27.71 -24.23 -45.45
CA LEU A 7 -27.02 -25.19 -46.33
C LEU A 7 -26.34 -26.28 -45.51
N ALA A 8 -26.83 -27.50 -45.73
CA ALA A 8 -26.21 -28.74 -45.33
C ALA A 8 -25.18 -29.15 -46.39
N CYS A 9 -24.06 -29.75 -46.04
CA CYS A 9 -23.22 -30.58 -46.86
C CYS A 9 -22.80 -31.82 -46.10
N VAL A 10 -23.32 -32.83 -46.51
CA VAL A 10 -23.16 -34.25 -46.84
C VAL A 10 -21.69 -34.70 -46.95
N GLY A 11 -21.34 -35.66 -46.20
CA GLY A 11 -20.72 -36.94 -46.22
C GLY A 11 -19.55 -37.25 -47.15
N ALA A 12 -18.62 -38.03 -46.61
CA ALA A 12 -18.04 -39.19 -47.28
C ALA A 12 -17.28 -40.05 -46.25
N THR A 13 -17.83 -41.18 -45.98
CA THR A 13 -17.19 -42.36 -45.37
C THR A 13 -16.22 -43.00 -46.38
N SER A 14 -15.00 -43.25 -45.94
CA SER A 14 -14.11 -44.18 -46.66
C SER A 14 -13.57 -45.22 -45.67
N THR A 15 -14.15 -46.39 -45.75
CA THR A 15 -13.71 -47.65 -45.16
C THR A 15 -12.55 -48.22 -45.93
N VAL A 16 -11.40 -48.39 -45.31
CA VAL A 16 -10.33 -49.25 -45.82
C VAL A 16 -10.16 -50.40 -44.82
N ARG A 17 -10.54 -51.61 -45.32
CA ARG A 17 -10.19 -52.89 -44.69
C ARG A 17 -8.76 -53.24 -45.11
N PHE A 18 -7.93 -53.63 -44.15
CA PHE A 18 -6.76 -54.45 -44.38
C PHE A 18 -6.76 -55.65 -43.45
N SER A 19 -6.43 -56.78 -44.08
CA SER A 19 -6.50 -58.15 -43.60
C SER A 19 -5.48 -58.45 -42.48
N GLU A 20 -5.90 -59.38 -41.63
CA GLU A 20 -5.06 -60.12 -40.68
C GLU A 20 -4.00 -60.94 -41.44
N ASP A 21 -2.76 -60.90 -40.99
CA ASP A 21 -1.89 -62.04 -41.09
C ASP A 21 -0.97 -62.18 -39.87
N GLU A 22 -0.79 -63.43 -39.50
CA GLU A 22 -0.12 -63.96 -38.30
C GLU A 22 1.37 -63.58 -38.25
N MET A 23 1.96 -63.39 -37.12
CA MET A 23 2.89 -64.36 -36.50
C MET A 23 3.68 -63.83 -35.27
N THR A 24 3.80 -64.78 -34.36
CA THR A 24 4.84 -65.01 -33.36
C THR A 24 4.92 -64.12 -32.12
N LYS A 25 4.55 -64.79 -31.03
CA LYS A 25 4.82 -64.45 -29.63
C LYS A 25 6.30 -64.33 -29.33
N THR A 26 6.75 -63.15 -28.87
CA THR A 26 7.94 -63.08 -28.05
C THR A 26 7.59 -62.21 -26.83
N SER A 27 7.45 -62.87 -25.68
CA SER A 27 7.20 -62.26 -24.39
C SER A 27 8.45 -61.54 -23.89
N ILE A 28 8.48 -60.20 -23.99
CA ILE A 28 9.44 -59.36 -23.28
C ILE A 28 8.67 -58.64 -22.16
N SER A 29 8.91 -59.08 -20.94
CA SER A 29 8.45 -58.43 -19.71
C SER A 29 8.98 -57.00 -19.65
N ARG A 30 8.19 -56.00 -20.08
CA ARG A 30 8.48 -54.59 -19.81
C ARG A 30 8.00 -54.22 -18.42
N ARG A 31 8.91 -54.23 -17.46
CA ARG A 31 8.71 -53.58 -16.16
C ARG A 31 8.44 -52.10 -16.42
N ARG A 32 7.29 -51.63 -15.98
CA ARG A 32 6.84 -50.22 -16.08
C ARG A 32 7.63 -49.32 -15.13
N PRO A 33 8.45 -48.34 -15.60
CA PRO A 33 9.13 -47.38 -14.70
C PRO A 33 8.27 -46.12 -14.45
N THR A 34 6.96 -46.16 -14.66
CA THR A 34 6.11 -44.96 -14.59
C THR A 34 5.65 -44.57 -13.18
N ALA A 35 5.71 -45.49 -12.19
CA ALA A 35 5.24 -45.20 -10.85
C ALA A 35 6.26 -44.39 -10.00
N VAL A 36 7.55 -44.53 -10.24
CA VAL A 36 8.60 -43.86 -9.46
C VAL A 36 8.74 -42.39 -9.89
N LEU A 37 8.55 -42.10 -11.17
CA LEU A 37 8.66 -40.71 -11.68
C LEU A 37 7.50 -39.81 -11.23
N ALA A 38 6.29 -40.40 -11.10
CA ALA A 38 5.13 -39.67 -10.61
C ALA A 38 5.21 -39.32 -9.11
N LEU A 39 5.82 -40.20 -8.30
CA LEU A 39 6.06 -39.93 -6.88
C LEU A 39 7.11 -38.87 -6.63
N LEU A 40 8.16 -38.80 -7.46
CA LEU A 40 9.17 -37.75 -7.39
C LEU A 40 8.62 -36.37 -7.81
N PHE A 41 7.72 -36.32 -8.80
CA PHE A 41 7.07 -35.06 -9.22
C PHE A 41 6.10 -34.53 -8.18
N CYS A 42 5.33 -35.39 -7.52
CA CYS A 42 4.47 -34.98 -6.40
C CYS A 42 5.25 -34.50 -5.15
N ALA A 43 6.43 -35.07 -4.88
CA ALA A 43 7.26 -34.66 -3.75
C ALA A 43 7.90 -33.27 -3.96
N ILE A 44 8.21 -32.90 -5.22
CA ILE A 44 8.78 -31.58 -5.56
C ILE A 44 7.72 -30.47 -5.50
N VAL A 45 6.48 -30.75 -5.88
CA VAL A 45 5.38 -29.76 -5.81
C VAL A 45 4.94 -29.48 -4.39
N ALA A 46 5.07 -30.42 -3.46
CA ALA A 46 4.75 -30.24 -2.05
C ALA A 46 5.77 -29.36 -1.27
N ALA A 47 6.97 -29.09 -1.83
CA ALA A 47 8.02 -28.33 -1.16
C ALA A 47 8.06 -26.84 -1.52
N VAL A 48 7.22 -26.37 -2.45
CA VAL A 48 7.06 -24.94 -2.76
C VAL A 48 5.83 -24.43 -2.02
N SER A 49 5.87 -24.43 -0.70
CA SER A 49 5.00 -23.53 0.07
C SER A 49 5.47 -22.11 -0.30
N PRO A 50 4.60 -21.24 -0.85
CA PRO A 50 4.95 -19.83 -0.93
C PRO A 50 5.23 -19.39 0.51
N ALA A 51 6.45 -19.01 0.81
CA ALA A 51 6.76 -18.29 2.02
C ALA A 51 5.96 -16.99 1.94
N LEU A 52 4.72 -17.01 2.45
CA LEU A 52 3.99 -15.79 2.74
C LEU A 52 4.92 -15.03 3.67
N ALA A 53 5.40 -13.88 3.21
CA ALA A 53 6.25 -13.02 4.03
C ALA A 53 5.49 -12.79 5.34
N GLU A 54 5.95 -13.46 6.40
CA GLU A 54 5.32 -13.38 7.71
C GLU A 54 5.44 -11.93 8.18
N ARG A 55 4.31 -11.30 8.49
CA ARG A 55 4.33 -9.96 9.03
C ARG A 55 5.09 -9.95 10.34
N LEU A 56 5.85 -8.89 10.56
CA LEU A 56 6.58 -8.73 11.81
C LEU A 56 5.60 -8.60 12.98
N GLN A 57 5.99 -9.13 14.12
CA GLN A 57 5.18 -9.03 15.33
C GLN A 57 5.01 -7.56 15.73
N LEU A 58 3.79 -7.19 16.12
CA LEU A 58 3.51 -5.89 16.71
C LEU A 58 3.99 -5.87 18.15
N SER A 59 4.48 -4.71 18.59
CA SER A 59 4.70 -4.47 20.01
C SER A 59 3.37 -4.31 20.75
N ASP A 60 3.35 -4.62 22.04
CA ASP A 60 2.13 -4.71 22.86
C ASP A 60 1.37 -3.37 23.00
N ASN A 61 2.04 -2.24 22.74
CA ASN A 61 1.44 -0.90 22.74
C ASN A 61 0.68 -0.56 21.46
N LEU A 62 0.82 -1.36 20.40
CA LEU A 62 0.14 -1.18 19.11
C LEU A 62 -1.02 -2.17 18.95
N VAL A 63 -2.16 -1.70 18.50
CA VAL A 63 -3.34 -2.56 18.31
C VAL A 63 -3.69 -2.64 16.82
N ASP A 64 -3.67 -3.86 16.27
CA ASP A 64 -4.07 -4.12 14.88
C ASP A 64 -5.52 -3.69 14.66
N LEU A 65 -5.79 -2.87 13.65
CA LEU A 65 -7.14 -2.46 13.25
C LEU A 65 -8.08 -3.67 13.07
N ARG A 66 -7.57 -4.82 12.61
CA ARG A 66 -8.37 -6.02 12.34
C ARG A 66 -8.72 -6.83 13.58
N SER A 67 -8.10 -6.56 14.73
CA SER A 67 -8.46 -7.18 16.00
C SER A 67 -9.88 -6.79 16.42
N ALA A 68 -10.50 -7.51 17.37
CA ALA A 68 -11.79 -7.13 17.91
C ALA A 68 -11.75 -5.72 18.52
N GLN A 69 -10.72 -5.46 19.32
CA GLN A 69 -10.48 -4.16 19.96
C GLN A 69 -10.24 -3.04 18.94
N GLY A 70 -9.40 -3.29 17.92
CA GLY A 70 -9.11 -2.28 16.89
C GLY A 70 -10.34 -1.88 16.07
N ARG A 71 -11.23 -2.85 15.79
CA ARG A 71 -12.51 -2.58 15.12
C ARG A 71 -13.48 -1.80 16.01
N GLU A 72 -13.55 -2.14 17.30
CA GLU A 72 -14.38 -1.43 18.28
C GLU A 72 -13.97 0.06 18.34
N TRP A 73 -12.69 0.35 18.50
CA TRP A 73 -12.18 1.74 18.51
C TRP A 73 -12.47 2.49 17.22
N PHE A 74 -12.41 1.79 16.07
CA PHE A 74 -12.75 2.41 14.79
C PHE A 74 -14.23 2.78 14.70
N LEU A 75 -15.13 1.93 15.19
CA LEU A 75 -16.57 2.20 15.19
C LEU A 75 -16.94 3.34 16.15
N GLU A 76 -16.22 3.47 17.27
CA GLU A 76 -16.42 4.50 18.28
C GLU A 76 -15.71 5.82 17.97
N SER A 77 -14.72 5.83 17.05
CA SER A 77 -13.95 7.03 16.74
C SER A 77 -14.80 8.10 16.07
N GLU A 78 -14.64 9.37 16.51
CA GLU A 78 -15.41 10.50 15.99
C GLU A 78 -14.75 11.17 14.80
N ALA A 79 -13.41 11.30 14.79
CA ALA A 79 -12.65 11.93 13.72
C ALA A 79 -12.12 10.84 12.74
N ARG A 80 -12.85 10.53 11.67
CA ARG A 80 -12.51 9.47 10.72
C ARG A 80 -12.88 9.76 9.26
N GLU A 81 -13.11 11.02 8.92
CA GLU A 81 -13.45 11.40 7.53
C GLU A 81 -12.35 11.02 6.53
N ALA A 82 -11.08 11.04 6.96
CA ALA A 82 -9.96 10.65 6.12
C ALA A 82 -9.88 9.15 5.83
N TYR A 83 -10.50 8.29 6.64
CA TYR A 83 -10.40 6.83 6.50
C TYR A 83 -10.96 6.34 5.15
N TRP A 84 -12.14 6.79 4.78
CA TRP A 84 -12.85 6.27 3.61
C TRP A 84 -12.06 6.48 2.32
N PRO A 85 -11.66 7.72 1.96
CA PRO A 85 -10.89 7.93 0.73
C PRO A 85 -9.51 7.28 0.80
N LEU A 86 -8.80 7.34 1.94
CA LEU A 86 -7.48 6.73 2.07
C LEU A 86 -7.52 5.20 2.03
N SER A 87 -8.55 4.56 2.58
CA SER A 87 -8.67 3.10 2.58
C SER A 87 -8.98 2.56 1.19
N SER A 88 -9.73 3.29 0.38
CA SER A 88 -10.00 2.94 -1.03
C SER A 88 -8.72 2.96 -1.87
N GLU A 89 -7.80 3.86 -1.57
CA GLU A 89 -6.53 4.05 -2.29
C GLU A 89 -5.33 3.41 -1.58
N PHE A 90 -5.57 2.55 -0.58
CA PHE A 90 -4.51 2.00 0.26
C PHE A 90 -3.59 1.03 -0.47
N VAL A 91 -2.39 1.48 -0.80
CA VAL A 91 -1.36 0.72 -1.51
C VAL A 91 -0.21 0.25 -0.61
N THR A 92 0.54 -0.73 -1.11
CA THR A 92 1.80 -1.16 -0.48
C THR A 92 2.97 -0.44 -1.13
N GLN A 93 3.88 0.15 -0.34
CA GLN A 93 5.12 0.71 -0.88
C GLN A 93 5.93 -0.35 -1.66
N LYS A 94 6.47 0.02 -2.82
CA LYS A 94 7.18 -0.91 -3.73
C LYS A 94 8.53 -1.39 -3.19
N ASN A 95 9.19 -0.57 -2.38
CA ASN A 95 10.50 -0.88 -1.80
C ASN A 95 10.67 -0.18 -0.45
N GLY A 96 11.78 -0.43 0.23
CA GLY A 96 12.05 0.08 1.59
C GLY A 96 12.10 1.60 1.73
N SER A 97 12.30 2.34 0.63
CA SER A 97 12.49 3.80 0.61
C SER A 97 11.24 4.58 0.17
N PHE A 98 10.23 3.90 -0.40
CA PHE A 98 9.07 4.53 -1.05
C PHE A 98 7.87 4.75 -0.14
N CYS A 99 8.04 4.79 1.17
CA CYS A 99 6.92 5.08 2.08
C CYS A 99 6.24 6.43 1.78
N GLY A 100 7.02 7.50 1.60
CA GLY A 100 6.49 8.81 1.21
C GLY A 100 5.87 8.82 -0.19
N VAL A 101 6.46 8.09 -1.15
CA VAL A 101 5.94 7.98 -2.53
C VAL A 101 4.59 7.23 -2.55
N ALA A 102 4.48 6.11 -1.83
CA ALA A 102 3.22 5.37 -1.70
C ALA A 102 2.14 6.21 -0.99
N THR A 103 2.51 6.90 0.09
CA THR A 103 1.61 7.80 0.83
C THR A 103 1.13 8.95 -0.05
N LEU A 104 2.01 9.55 -0.87
CA LEU A 104 1.63 10.62 -1.78
C LEU A 104 0.66 10.14 -2.88
N ALA A 105 0.92 8.97 -3.49
CA ALA A 105 -0.01 8.38 -4.46
C ALA A 105 -1.41 8.19 -3.88
N MET A 106 -1.50 7.63 -2.66
CA MET A 106 -2.77 7.47 -1.94
C MET A 106 -3.48 8.81 -1.74
N LEU A 107 -2.76 9.83 -1.29
CA LEU A 107 -3.33 11.16 -1.02
C LEU A 107 -3.86 11.83 -2.26
N LEU A 108 -3.09 11.81 -3.37
CA LEU A 108 -3.49 12.43 -4.61
C LEU A 108 -4.75 11.80 -5.18
N ASN A 109 -4.84 10.47 -5.15
CA ASN A 109 -6.03 9.74 -5.57
C ASN A 109 -7.22 10.00 -4.62
N ALA A 110 -7.01 9.94 -3.31
CA ALA A 110 -8.03 10.22 -2.30
C ALA A 110 -8.59 11.66 -2.36
N LEU A 111 -7.83 12.58 -2.95
CA LEU A 111 -8.22 13.98 -3.17
C LEU A 111 -8.73 14.24 -4.60
N ASP A 112 -8.87 13.19 -5.43
CA ASP A 112 -9.28 13.28 -6.85
C ASP A 112 -8.39 14.22 -7.67
N ILE A 113 -7.08 14.27 -7.37
CA ILE A 113 -6.12 15.05 -8.16
C ILE A 113 -5.90 14.29 -9.49
N PRO A 114 -6.08 14.95 -10.65
CA PRO A 114 -5.92 14.28 -11.92
C PRO A 114 -4.47 13.85 -12.15
N ALA A 115 -4.27 12.56 -12.44
CA ALA A 115 -2.95 12.05 -12.83
C ALA A 115 -2.64 12.41 -14.30
N PRO A 116 -1.35 12.45 -14.70
CA PRO A 116 -0.97 12.71 -16.08
C PRO A 116 -1.60 11.69 -17.05
N ALA A 117 -2.09 12.16 -18.19
CA ALA A 117 -2.64 11.31 -19.23
C ALA A 117 -1.54 10.46 -19.87
N GLY A 118 -1.82 9.18 -20.19
CA GLY A 118 -0.96 8.31 -21.01
C GLY A 118 0.06 7.45 -20.26
N GLY A 119 -0.01 7.37 -18.91
CA GLY A 119 0.82 6.44 -18.12
C GLY A 119 0.11 5.14 -17.75
N GLU A 120 0.86 4.15 -17.27
CA GLU A 120 0.28 3.00 -16.56
C GLU A 120 -0.47 3.51 -15.32
N GLY A 121 -1.80 3.39 -15.28
CA GLY A 121 -2.64 3.91 -14.19
C GLY A 121 -3.93 4.55 -14.65
N GLN A 122 -4.11 4.77 -15.96
CA GLN A 122 -5.38 5.23 -16.58
C GLN A 122 -6.12 6.34 -15.79
N GLY A 123 -5.40 7.38 -15.40
CA GLY A 123 -5.99 8.53 -14.70
C GLY A 123 -5.78 8.55 -13.18
N SER A 124 -5.14 7.53 -12.60
CA SER A 124 -4.76 7.49 -11.18
C SER A 124 -3.25 7.60 -10.98
N PHE A 125 -2.84 8.15 -9.85
CA PHE A 125 -1.43 8.14 -9.46
C PHE A 125 -1.00 6.77 -8.98
N SER A 126 0.21 6.38 -9.38
CA SER A 126 0.94 5.22 -8.88
C SER A 126 2.33 5.66 -8.42
N GLN A 127 3.07 4.75 -7.78
CA GLN A 127 4.44 5.05 -7.36
C GLN A 127 5.43 5.21 -8.55
N ASP A 128 4.99 4.90 -9.78
CA ASP A 128 5.82 5.02 -11.00
C ASP A 128 5.58 6.32 -11.76
N ASN A 129 4.37 6.86 -11.73
CA ASN A 129 4.01 8.03 -12.52
C ASN A 129 3.99 9.36 -11.72
N LEU A 130 4.42 9.32 -10.46
CA LEU A 130 4.54 10.53 -9.60
C LEU A 130 5.68 11.45 -10.01
N PHE A 131 6.72 10.90 -10.65
CA PHE A 131 7.92 11.66 -10.97
C PHE A 131 7.79 12.39 -12.30
N SER A 132 8.07 13.67 -12.26
CA SER A 132 8.06 14.62 -13.38
C SER A 132 9.13 15.68 -13.13
N GLU A 133 9.42 16.54 -14.10
CA GLU A 133 10.34 17.67 -13.88
C GLU A 133 9.98 18.50 -12.65
N LYS A 134 8.68 18.71 -12.43
CA LYS A 134 8.16 19.49 -11.30
C LYS A 134 8.42 18.83 -9.95
N THR A 135 8.16 17.54 -9.81
CA THR A 135 8.40 16.79 -8.57
C THR A 135 9.88 16.55 -8.33
N GLU A 136 10.65 16.28 -9.38
CA GLU A 136 12.10 16.12 -9.30
C GLU A 136 12.87 17.41 -9.02
N ALA A 137 12.25 18.58 -9.23
CA ALA A 137 12.79 19.85 -8.76
C ALA A 137 12.75 19.97 -7.22
N VAL A 138 11.84 19.23 -6.56
CA VAL A 138 11.77 19.17 -5.08
C VAL A 138 12.77 18.13 -4.56
N VAL A 139 12.67 16.89 -5.06
CA VAL A 139 13.56 15.79 -4.67
C VAL A 139 13.68 14.78 -5.82
N LYS A 140 14.91 14.40 -6.13
CA LYS A 140 15.19 13.41 -7.19
C LYS A 140 14.75 12.02 -6.76
N GLN A 141 14.07 11.29 -7.66
CA GLN A 141 13.68 9.89 -7.43
C GLN A 141 14.86 9.04 -6.97
N GLU A 142 16.03 9.22 -7.60
CA GLU A 142 17.26 8.51 -7.25
C GLU A 142 17.71 8.79 -5.80
N SER A 143 17.52 10.00 -5.30
CA SER A 143 17.82 10.35 -3.90
C SER A 143 16.87 9.63 -2.94
N ILE A 144 15.58 9.55 -3.28
CA ILE A 144 14.60 8.81 -2.49
C ILE A 144 14.95 7.31 -2.45
N LEU A 145 15.34 6.72 -3.56
CA LEU A 145 15.76 5.31 -3.63
C LEU A 145 16.93 5.00 -2.68
N ARG A 146 17.86 5.94 -2.52
CA ARG A 146 19.04 5.76 -1.65
C ARG A 146 18.75 5.93 -0.16
N ARG A 147 17.94 6.92 0.23
CA ARG A 147 17.81 7.32 1.65
C ARG A 147 16.38 7.50 2.16
N GLY A 148 15.38 7.33 1.31
CA GLY A 148 14.01 7.72 1.63
C GLY A 148 13.81 9.23 1.46
N MET A 149 12.86 9.78 2.20
CA MET A 149 12.39 11.16 2.07
C MET A 149 12.34 11.83 3.44
N THR A 150 12.75 13.08 3.51
CA THR A 150 12.58 13.90 4.70
C THR A 150 11.14 14.41 4.82
N LEU A 151 10.80 14.99 5.97
CA LEU A 151 9.50 15.62 6.18
C LEU A 151 9.29 16.83 5.25
N ASP A 152 10.32 17.66 5.10
CA ASP A 152 10.25 18.86 4.25
C ASP A 152 10.13 18.50 2.77
N GLU A 153 10.86 17.48 2.31
CA GLU A 153 10.73 16.97 0.93
C GLU A 153 9.33 16.43 0.66
N PHE A 154 8.75 15.70 1.62
CA PHE A 154 7.37 15.22 1.49
C PHE A 154 6.38 16.40 1.39
N GLY A 155 6.49 17.38 2.26
CA GLY A 155 5.66 18.59 2.20
C GLY A 155 5.82 19.37 0.90
N GLY A 156 7.05 19.50 0.42
CA GLY A 156 7.35 20.12 -0.87
C GLY A 156 6.74 19.38 -2.06
N LEU A 157 6.77 18.05 -2.05
CA LEU A 157 6.11 17.24 -3.06
C LEU A 157 4.59 17.43 -3.04
N VAL A 158 3.95 17.40 -1.87
CA VAL A 158 2.50 17.69 -1.73
C VAL A 158 2.16 19.06 -2.31
N ALA A 159 2.93 20.10 -1.95
CA ALA A 159 2.72 21.45 -2.45
C ALA A 159 2.93 21.56 -3.97
N SER A 160 3.82 20.74 -4.54
CA SER A 160 4.05 20.71 -5.98
C SER A 160 2.81 20.27 -6.79
N PHE A 161 1.86 19.60 -6.19
CA PHE A 161 0.57 19.23 -6.81
C PHE A 161 -0.52 20.29 -6.61
N GLY A 162 -0.20 21.46 -6.07
CA GLY A 162 -1.16 22.54 -5.84
C GLY A 162 -2.03 22.35 -4.60
N LEU A 163 -1.58 21.54 -3.66
CA LEU A 163 -2.24 21.33 -2.37
C LEU A 163 -1.63 22.25 -1.29
N GLU A 164 -2.42 22.59 -0.29
CA GLU A 164 -1.92 23.15 0.95
C GLU A 164 -1.12 22.07 1.69
N ALA A 165 0.11 22.39 2.11
CA ALA A 165 0.99 21.50 2.86
C ALA A 165 1.66 22.28 4.00
N LYS A 166 1.06 22.23 5.21
CA LYS A 166 1.68 22.81 6.39
C LYS A 166 2.59 21.78 7.05
N VAL A 167 3.88 21.94 6.85
CA VAL A 167 4.93 21.10 7.49
C VAL A 167 5.15 21.59 8.91
N VAL A 168 5.12 20.66 9.88
CA VAL A 168 5.36 20.96 11.29
C VAL A 168 6.34 19.94 11.87
N HIS A 169 7.53 20.40 12.22
CA HIS A 169 8.50 19.59 12.97
C HIS A 169 8.09 19.45 14.42
N ALA A 170 8.20 18.25 15.00
CA ALA A 170 7.76 17.98 16.36
C ALA A 170 8.46 18.90 17.40
N ALA A 171 9.75 19.23 17.16
CA ALA A 171 10.49 20.18 18.02
C ALA A 171 9.92 21.61 18.00
N GLN A 172 9.04 21.94 17.05
CA GLN A 172 8.39 23.25 16.91
C GLN A 172 6.91 23.21 17.30
N SER A 173 6.48 22.12 17.94
CA SER A 173 5.09 21.87 18.33
C SER A 173 5.05 21.17 19.68
N SER A 174 3.86 20.94 20.18
CA SER A 174 3.58 20.17 21.38
C SER A 174 2.63 19.02 21.08
N LEU A 175 2.57 18.01 21.96
CA LEU A 175 1.58 16.95 21.87
C LEU A 175 0.15 17.50 21.80
N ALA A 176 -0.16 18.56 22.56
CA ALA A 176 -1.48 19.18 22.57
C ALA A 176 -1.83 19.81 21.22
N GLU A 177 -0.89 20.55 20.62
CA GLU A 177 -1.06 21.18 19.29
C GLU A 177 -1.16 20.13 18.18
N PHE A 178 -0.31 19.10 18.21
CA PHE A 178 -0.40 17.97 17.26
C PHE A 178 -1.77 17.31 17.34
N ARG A 179 -2.19 16.93 18.56
CA ARG A 179 -3.49 16.27 18.77
C ARG A 179 -4.64 17.13 18.25
N ALA A 180 -4.71 18.40 18.64
CA ALA A 180 -5.76 19.31 18.22
C ALA A 180 -5.81 19.50 16.70
N SER A 181 -4.65 19.75 16.08
CA SER A 181 -4.54 19.94 14.64
C SER A 181 -4.89 18.67 13.86
N ALA A 182 -4.44 17.49 14.33
CA ALA A 182 -4.72 16.22 13.66
C ALA A 182 -6.22 15.86 13.75
N ILE A 183 -6.86 16.04 14.92
CA ILE A 183 -8.30 15.82 15.10
C ILE A 183 -9.10 16.73 14.18
N GLU A 184 -8.75 18.02 14.12
CA GLU A 184 -9.42 18.98 13.24
C GLU A 184 -9.37 18.51 11.78
N GLN A 185 -8.20 18.10 11.28
CA GLN A 185 -8.05 17.61 9.91
C GLN A 185 -8.85 16.33 9.67
N LEU A 186 -8.74 15.35 10.58
CA LEU A 186 -9.41 14.03 10.44
C LEU A 186 -10.95 14.12 10.56
N SER A 187 -11.47 15.22 11.10
CA SER A 187 -12.91 15.50 11.19
C SER A 187 -13.48 16.18 9.95
N ARG A 188 -12.66 16.54 8.96
CA ARG A 188 -13.05 17.32 7.78
C ARG A 188 -12.81 16.54 6.50
N LYS A 189 -13.76 16.63 5.58
CA LYS A 189 -13.61 16.07 4.23
C LYS A 189 -12.45 16.72 3.48
N ARG A 190 -11.78 15.95 2.64
CA ARG A 190 -10.65 16.40 1.80
C ARG A 190 -9.47 16.99 2.58
N ARG A 191 -9.37 16.68 3.86
CA ARG A 191 -8.28 17.06 4.73
C ARG A 191 -7.59 15.82 5.27
N HIS A 192 -6.25 15.85 5.28
CA HIS A 192 -5.43 14.70 5.67
C HIS A 192 -4.28 15.10 6.57
N VAL A 193 -3.80 14.13 7.33
CA VAL A 193 -2.59 14.24 8.15
C VAL A 193 -1.63 13.14 7.75
N VAL A 194 -0.40 13.48 7.47
CA VAL A 194 0.69 12.52 7.26
C VAL A 194 1.74 12.72 8.32
N VAL A 195 2.18 11.62 8.91
CA VAL A 195 3.23 11.62 9.93
C VAL A 195 4.53 11.04 9.37
N ASN A 196 5.65 11.66 9.73
CA ASN A 196 6.99 11.13 9.58
C ASN A 196 7.51 10.81 10.99
N TYR A 197 7.83 9.55 11.25
CA TYR A 197 8.19 9.06 12.57
C TYR A 197 9.30 8.02 12.53
N GLN A 198 10.00 7.82 13.65
CA GLN A 198 10.99 6.76 13.82
C GLN A 198 10.32 5.50 14.37
N ARG A 199 10.30 4.44 13.58
CA ARG A 199 9.64 3.17 13.92
C ARG A 199 10.14 2.52 15.21
N ALA A 200 11.44 2.67 15.53
CA ALA A 200 12.02 2.08 16.74
C ALA A 200 11.40 2.63 18.03
N ALA A 201 10.93 3.88 18.02
CA ALA A 201 10.22 4.47 19.15
C ALA A 201 8.85 3.82 19.42
N LEU A 202 8.29 3.13 18.43
CA LEU A 202 7.05 2.36 18.53
C LEU A 202 7.30 0.85 18.73
N GLY A 203 8.53 0.44 19.08
CA GLY A 203 8.88 -0.97 19.23
C GLY A 203 8.95 -1.75 17.91
N GLN A 204 9.01 -1.06 16.78
CA GLN A 204 9.12 -1.66 15.44
C GLN A 204 10.58 -1.69 14.94
N THR A 205 10.84 -2.36 13.81
CA THR A 205 12.16 -2.39 13.17
C THR A 205 12.66 -0.97 12.88
N ARG A 206 13.90 -0.66 13.33
CA ARG A 206 14.48 0.69 13.22
C ARG A 206 14.54 1.19 11.78
N SER A 207 13.78 2.22 11.50
CA SER A 207 13.80 3.01 10.25
C SER A 207 12.92 4.24 10.40
N GLY A 208 13.21 5.30 9.64
CA GLY A 208 12.25 6.39 9.42
C GLY A 208 11.06 5.88 8.60
N HIS A 209 9.89 6.44 8.80
CA HIS A 209 8.69 6.07 8.04
C HIS A 209 7.72 7.23 7.86
N ILE A 210 7.04 7.24 6.73
CA ILE A 210 5.99 8.21 6.36
C ILE A 210 4.72 7.44 6.05
N SER A 211 3.62 7.76 6.74
CA SER A 211 2.30 7.16 6.48
C SER A 211 1.18 8.10 6.91
N PRO A 212 -0.04 7.97 6.34
CA PRO A 212 -1.16 8.81 6.71
C PRO A 212 -1.85 8.34 7.99
N LEU A 213 -2.43 9.28 8.74
CA LEU A 213 -3.42 9.02 9.76
C LEU A 213 -4.81 8.98 9.13
N ALA A 214 -5.65 8.09 9.64
CA ALA A 214 -6.98 7.85 9.08
C ALA A 214 -8.14 8.12 10.04
N ALA A 215 -7.92 7.96 11.34
CA ALA A 215 -8.93 8.20 12.38
C ALA A 215 -8.28 8.55 13.72
N TYR A 216 -9.09 9.07 14.63
CA TYR A 216 -8.74 9.29 16.02
C TYR A 216 -9.87 8.82 16.93
N ASP A 217 -9.52 8.06 17.96
CA ASP A 217 -10.40 7.63 19.04
C ASP A 217 -10.10 8.44 20.31
N ALA A 218 -11.04 9.27 20.72
CA ALA A 218 -10.89 10.16 21.86
C ALA A 218 -10.88 9.42 23.21
N LYS A 219 -11.56 8.26 23.29
CA LYS A 219 -11.68 7.47 24.51
C LYS A 219 -10.34 6.87 24.94
N THR A 220 -9.52 6.46 23.98
CA THR A 220 -8.21 5.85 24.22
C THR A 220 -7.03 6.76 23.88
N ASP A 221 -7.29 7.97 23.38
CA ASP A 221 -6.29 8.92 22.88
C ASP A 221 -5.35 8.31 21.85
N ARG A 222 -5.91 7.65 20.79
CA ARG A 222 -5.15 6.93 19.77
C ARG A 222 -5.49 7.39 18.39
N PHE A 223 -4.46 7.41 17.53
CA PHE A 223 -4.59 7.60 16.10
C PHE A 223 -4.52 6.28 15.35
N LEU A 224 -5.34 6.12 14.33
CA LEU A 224 -5.23 5.03 13.36
C LEU A 224 -4.21 5.40 12.29
N LEU A 225 -3.13 4.64 12.22
CA LEU A 225 -2.06 4.77 11.24
C LEU A 225 -2.22 3.74 10.13
N LEU A 226 -2.35 4.17 8.87
CA LEU A 226 -2.36 3.30 7.70
C LEU A 226 -0.93 3.07 7.19
N ASP A 227 -0.26 2.08 7.74
CA ASP A 227 1.14 1.79 7.42
C ASP A 227 1.28 1.26 5.98
N VAL A 228 1.89 2.05 5.10
CA VAL A 228 2.11 1.66 3.69
C VAL A 228 3.15 0.53 3.52
N ALA A 229 3.96 0.20 4.53
CA ALA A 229 4.79 -1.01 4.54
C ALA A 229 3.96 -2.24 4.94
N ARG A 230 2.84 -2.49 4.25
CA ARG A 230 1.83 -3.52 4.56
C ARG A 230 2.39 -4.93 4.62
N TYR A 231 3.52 -5.18 4.00
CA TYR A 231 4.26 -6.46 4.09
C TYR A 231 4.99 -6.63 5.43
N LYS A 232 5.22 -5.52 6.18
CA LYS A 232 5.83 -5.55 7.52
C LYS A 232 4.78 -5.51 8.62
N TYR A 233 3.89 -4.51 8.58
CA TYR A 233 2.92 -4.25 9.64
C TYR A 233 1.52 -3.99 9.08
N PRO A 234 0.46 -4.36 9.81
CA PRO A 234 -0.91 -3.97 9.48
C PRO A 234 -1.16 -2.50 9.81
N PRO A 235 -2.31 -1.93 9.41
CA PRO A 235 -2.82 -0.70 10.02
C PRO A 235 -2.97 -0.86 11.52
N VAL A 236 -2.52 0.13 12.29
CA VAL A 236 -2.46 0.06 13.76
C VAL A 236 -2.98 1.31 14.43
N TRP A 237 -3.57 1.12 15.58
CA TRP A 237 -3.82 2.17 16.54
C TRP A 237 -2.56 2.41 17.39
N VAL A 238 -2.18 3.67 17.51
CA VAL A 238 -1.01 4.13 18.26
C VAL A 238 -1.41 5.27 19.20
N ALA A 239 -0.94 5.24 20.44
CA ALA A 239 -1.23 6.33 21.39
C ALA A 239 -0.65 7.66 20.89
N ALA A 240 -1.40 8.74 21.03
CA ALA A 240 -1.00 10.07 20.56
C ALA A 240 0.36 10.50 21.11
N ALA A 241 0.62 10.24 22.40
CA ALA A 241 1.89 10.55 23.05
C ALA A 241 3.06 9.76 22.44
N GLU A 242 2.91 8.43 22.26
CA GLU A 242 3.95 7.57 21.68
C GLU A 242 4.26 7.96 20.23
N LEU A 243 3.23 8.30 19.45
CA LEU A 243 3.42 8.77 18.07
C LEU A 243 4.14 10.12 18.05
N PHE A 244 3.80 11.03 18.95
CA PHE A 244 4.48 12.33 19.06
C PHE A 244 5.94 12.17 19.48
N ASP A 245 6.24 11.27 20.41
CA ASP A 245 7.62 10.94 20.82
C ASP A 245 8.40 10.35 19.64
N ALA A 246 7.78 9.46 18.85
CA ALA A 246 8.39 8.90 17.64
C ALA A 246 8.66 9.96 16.56
N MET A 247 7.84 11.00 16.46
CA MET A 247 8.06 12.16 15.59
C MET A 247 9.12 13.13 16.14
N SER A 248 9.32 13.16 17.46
CA SER A 248 10.31 14.04 18.11
C SER A 248 11.75 13.55 17.93
N THR A 249 11.96 12.35 17.39
CA THR A 249 13.28 11.79 17.12
C THR A 249 14.04 12.65 16.10
N ILE A 250 15.30 12.96 16.44
CA ILE A 250 16.23 13.69 15.57
C ILE A 250 17.22 12.68 15.00
N ASP A 251 17.31 12.57 13.68
CA ASP A 251 18.27 11.70 13.02
C ASP A 251 18.68 12.20 11.61
N ALA A 252 19.76 11.62 11.09
CA ALA A 252 20.29 11.97 9.77
C ALA A 252 19.31 11.66 8.62
N GLY A 253 18.36 10.74 8.82
CA GLY A 253 17.31 10.42 7.82
C GLY A 253 16.28 11.53 7.67
N ASN A 254 16.33 12.57 8.51
CA ASN A 254 15.53 13.78 8.41
C ASN A 254 16.41 15.04 8.51
N ASP A 255 17.60 15.00 7.89
CA ASP A 255 18.58 16.10 7.80
C ASP A 255 18.97 16.68 9.19
N GLY A 256 19.05 15.83 10.22
CA GLY A 256 19.41 16.24 11.58
C GLY A 256 18.33 17.05 12.30
N ARG A 257 17.10 17.10 11.76
CA ARG A 257 15.94 17.77 12.37
C ARG A 257 14.99 16.72 13.01
N SER A 258 14.14 17.17 13.91
CA SER A 258 13.05 16.31 14.37
C SER A 258 12.16 15.94 13.19
N ARG A 259 11.57 14.76 13.25
CA ARG A 259 10.48 14.38 12.36
C ARG A 259 9.22 15.19 12.73
N GLY A 260 8.06 14.79 12.28
CA GLY A 260 6.86 15.56 12.55
C GLY A 260 5.69 15.15 11.66
N TYR A 261 4.88 16.11 11.29
CA TYR A 261 3.67 15.86 10.51
C TYR A 261 3.42 16.95 9.47
N VAL A 262 2.61 16.60 8.47
CA VAL A 262 2.12 17.52 7.44
C VAL A 262 0.60 17.54 7.49
N LEU A 263 0.02 18.74 7.62
CA LEU A 263 -1.42 18.98 7.48
C LEU A 263 -1.69 19.32 6.02
N ILE A 264 -2.62 18.60 5.39
CA ILE A 264 -2.83 18.64 3.94
C ILE A 264 -4.30 18.91 3.63
N GLY A 265 -4.53 19.76 2.64
CA GLY A 265 -5.86 20.06 2.14
C GLY A 265 -5.87 20.75 0.78
N PRO A 266 -7.03 21.03 0.22
CA PRO A 266 -7.14 21.89 -0.95
C PRO A 266 -6.64 23.29 -0.63
N GLN A 267 -6.04 23.98 -1.61
CA GLN A 267 -5.72 25.40 -1.45
C GLN A 267 -6.99 26.20 -1.18
N ALA A 268 -6.89 27.20 -0.33
CA ALA A 268 -8.00 28.13 -0.06
C ALA A 268 -8.52 28.73 -1.37
N GLY A 269 -9.83 28.58 -1.64
CA GLY A 269 -10.49 29.09 -2.85
C GLY A 269 -10.64 28.10 -4.01
N ILE A 270 -10.11 26.87 -3.91
CA ILE A 270 -10.33 25.80 -4.89
C ILE A 270 -11.15 24.69 -4.24
N GLY A 271 -12.49 24.72 -4.44
CA GLY A 271 -13.35 23.53 -4.23
C GLY A 271 -13.87 23.25 -2.82
N GLU A 272 -14.36 24.23 -2.09
CA GLU A 272 -15.44 24.03 -1.11
C GLU A 272 -16.79 24.01 -1.84
N LYS A 273 -17.13 22.88 -2.44
CA LYS A 273 -18.50 22.61 -2.93
C LYS A 273 -18.98 21.27 -2.35
#